data_7a357005661c75372ebf731a1a9f8f0d
#
_entry.id   7a357005661c75372ebf731a1a9f8f0d
#
_cell.length_a   1.000
_cell.length_b   1.000
_cell.length_c   1.000
_cell.angle_alpha   90.00
_cell.angle_beta   90.00
_cell.angle_gamma   90.00
#
_symmetry.space_group_name_H-M   'P 1'
#
loop_
_entity.id
_entity.type
_entity.pdbx_description
1 polymer ?
#
loop_
_entity_poly.entity_id
_entity_poly.type
_entity_poly.pdbx_seq_one_letter_code
_entity_poly.pdbx_strand_id
1 'polypeptide(L)'
;MTSIRDLLRVHRPRAVRCVLLACAVFTACDDDPMRPEREALAAAEARWNAVRPASNSYVMMQQRSCFCPNGGLYEVTVVNNVIVRARNTATDADLPSAQWVWFRTVSQLFDEVRSALRKDGVLRSVAYDRARGFPTTVSLDPVPQAIDDEIAYLTPSLNFSP
;
A
#
# COMPACT_ATOMS: atom_id res chain seq x y z
N MET A 1 47.23 -73.84 -42.45
CA MET A 1 48.13 -72.81 -41.84
C MET A 1 47.56 -71.46 -42.28
N THR A 2 46.70 -70.85 -41.40
CA THR A 2 45.98 -69.63 -41.75
C THR A 2 46.43 -68.58 -40.75
N SER A 3 47.01 -67.50 -41.25
CA SER A 3 47.60 -66.40 -40.53
C SER A 3 46.52 -65.50 -39.89
N ILE A 4 46.64 -65.29 -38.62
CA ILE A 4 45.84 -64.39 -37.84
C ILE A 4 46.54 -63.01 -37.87
N ARG A 5 46.07 -62.11 -38.70
CA ARG A 5 46.39 -60.67 -38.64
C ARG A 5 45.21 -59.93 -39.24
N ASP A 6 44.48 -59.30 -38.39
CA ASP A 6 43.65 -58.10 -38.63
C ASP A 6 42.46 -58.10 -37.69
N LEU A 7 42.63 -57.42 -36.58
CA LEU A 7 41.49 -56.88 -35.82
C LEU A 7 42.01 -56.05 -34.65
N LEU A 8 42.58 -54.90 -34.99
CA LEU A 8 42.67 -53.81 -34.01
C LEU A 8 42.18 -52.51 -34.65
N ARG A 9 40.85 -52.42 -34.78
CA ARG A 9 40.17 -51.19 -35.14
C ARG A 9 39.99 -50.38 -33.86
N VAL A 10 40.92 -49.44 -33.60
CA VAL A 10 40.84 -48.48 -32.53
C VAL A 10 39.63 -47.57 -32.71
N HIS A 11 38.64 -47.77 -31.88
CA HIS A 11 37.53 -46.84 -31.75
C HIS A 11 37.99 -45.57 -31.04
N ARG A 12 38.11 -44.45 -31.72
CA ARG A 12 38.32 -43.12 -31.13
C ARG A 12 36.99 -42.64 -30.52
N PRO A 13 36.93 -42.34 -29.22
CA PRO A 13 35.73 -41.71 -28.66
C PRO A 13 35.60 -40.29 -29.18
N ARG A 14 34.45 -39.97 -29.77
CA ARG A 14 34.06 -38.60 -30.09
C ARG A 14 33.89 -37.84 -28.82
N ALA A 15 34.80 -36.89 -28.53
CA ALA A 15 34.64 -35.95 -27.45
C ALA A 15 33.39 -35.08 -27.70
N VAL A 16 32.33 -35.36 -26.97
CA VAL A 16 31.15 -34.48 -26.87
C VAL A 16 31.55 -33.24 -26.12
N ARG A 17 31.79 -32.12 -26.81
CA ARG A 17 31.96 -30.83 -26.21
C ARG A 17 30.58 -30.38 -25.71
N CYS A 18 30.32 -30.59 -24.41
CA CYS A 18 29.24 -29.91 -23.72
C CYS A 18 29.59 -28.42 -23.65
N VAL A 19 28.97 -27.63 -24.51
CA VAL A 19 28.96 -26.16 -24.40
C VAL A 19 28.00 -25.84 -23.27
N LEU A 20 28.54 -25.55 -22.08
CA LEU A 20 27.82 -24.99 -20.96
C LEU A 20 27.46 -23.53 -21.33
N LEU A 21 26.23 -23.35 -21.81
CA LEU A 21 25.64 -22.01 -21.94
C LEU A 21 25.38 -21.49 -20.53
N ALA A 22 26.30 -20.67 -20.02
CA ALA A 22 26.08 -19.93 -18.79
C ALA A 22 25.02 -18.86 -19.09
N CYS A 23 23.75 -19.16 -18.75
CA CYS A 23 22.71 -18.13 -18.66
C CYS A 23 23.07 -17.19 -17.50
N ALA A 24 23.73 -16.08 -17.82
CA ALA A 24 23.84 -14.94 -16.89
C ALA A 24 22.43 -14.38 -16.71
N VAL A 25 21.78 -14.78 -15.63
CA VAL A 25 20.55 -14.13 -15.16
C VAL A 25 20.98 -12.76 -14.64
N PHE A 26 20.87 -11.74 -15.50
CA PHE A 26 20.91 -10.34 -15.04
C PHE A 26 19.66 -10.14 -14.19
N THR A 27 19.78 -10.26 -12.87
CA THR A 27 18.84 -9.68 -11.94
C THR A 27 19.00 -8.17 -12.10
N ALA A 28 18.19 -7.56 -12.97
CA ALA A 28 18.01 -6.13 -12.96
C ALA A 28 17.50 -5.80 -11.54
N CYS A 29 18.34 -5.15 -10.73
CA CYS A 29 17.85 -4.49 -9.52
C CYS A 29 16.87 -3.44 -10.02
N ASP A 30 15.60 -3.69 -9.80
CA ASP A 30 14.56 -2.72 -10.04
C ASP A 30 14.67 -1.70 -8.89
N ASP A 31 15.37 -0.60 -9.15
CA ASP A 31 15.59 0.49 -8.19
C ASP A 31 14.31 1.34 -8.08
N ASP A 32 13.18 0.72 -7.76
CA ASP A 32 11.95 1.42 -7.44
C ASP A 32 12.07 2.05 -6.03
N PRO A 33 12.26 3.38 -5.93
CA PRO A 33 12.44 4.06 -4.65
C PRO A 33 11.20 3.96 -3.75
N MET A 34 10.02 3.68 -4.32
CA MET A 34 8.75 3.52 -3.60
C MET A 34 8.42 2.06 -3.28
N ARG A 35 9.35 1.12 -3.52
CA ARG A 35 9.13 -0.29 -3.19
C ARG A 35 8.84 -0.51 -1.69
N PRO A 36 9.59 0.06 -0.74
CA PRO A 36 9.32 -0.11 0.69
C PRO A 36 7.92 0.35 1.08
N GLU A 37 7.46 1.47 0.56
CA GLU A 37 6.13 2.04 0.81
C GLU A 37 5.02 1.16 0.21
N ARG A 38 5.24 0.59 -0.98
CA ARG A 38 4.30 -0.37 -1.60
C ARG A 38 4.19 -1.67 -0.82
N GLU A 39 5.31 -2.19 -0.34
CA GLU A 39 5.34 -3.38 0.53
C GLU A 39 4.66 -3.10 1.87
N ALA A 40 4.91 -1.93 2.47
CA ALA A 40 4.26 -1.51 3.70
C ALA A 40 2.74 -1.36 3.53
N LEU A 41 2.29 -0.77 2.42
CA LEU A 41 0.89 -0.66 2.05
C LEU A 41 0.24 -2.06 1.93
N ALA A 42 0.83 -2.96 1.16
CA ALA A 42 0.31 -4.31 0.96
C ALA A 42 0.21 -5.09 2.29
N ALA A 43 1.23 -4.99 3.14
CA ALA A 43 1.21 -5.61 4.46
C ALA A 43 0.16 -5.00 5.39
N ALA A 44 -0.07 -3.69 5.33
CA ALA A 44 -1.09 -3.01 6.09
C ALA A 44 -2.51 -3.40 5.65
N GLU A 45 -2.76 -3.44 4.34
CA GLU A 45 -4.02 -3.91 3.77
C GLU A 45 -4.33 -5.36 4.14
N ALA A 46 -3.31 -6.24 4.12
CA ALA A 46 -3.49 -7.63 4.53
C ALA A 46 -3.90 -7.73 6.00
N ARG A 47 -3.27 -6.97 6.92
CA ARG A 47 -3.66 -6.91 8.33
C ARG A 47 -5.08 -6.37 8.50
N TRP A 48 -5.42 -5.28 7.83
CA TRP A 48 -6.77 -4.70 7.88
C TRP A 48 -7.83 -5.70 7.42
N ASN A 49 -7.61 -6.34 6.28
CA ASN A 49 -8.54 -7.32 5.71
C ASN A 49 -8.73 -8.55 6.61
N ALA A 50 -7.73 -8.91 7.41
CA ALA A 50 -7.82 -10.04 8.35
C ALA A 50 -8.69 -9.73 9.58
N VAL A 51 -8.84 -8.45 9.97
CA VAL A 51 -9.50 -8.08 11.24
C VAL A 51 -10.75 -7.21 11.07
N ARG A 52 -10.92 -6.54 9.92
CA ARG A 52 -12.07 -5.66 9.69
C ARG A 52 -13.38 -6.42 9.79
N PRO A 53 -14.47 -5.80 10.29
CA PRO A 53 -15.79 -6.42 10.26
C PRO A 53 -16.24 -6.74 8.84
N ALA A 54 -16.96 -7.83 8.66
CA ALA A 54 -17.54 -8.20 7.36
C ALA A 54 -18.44 -7.09 6.78
N SER A 55 -19.14 -6.36 7.66
CA SER A 55 -19.97 -5.20 7.28
C SER A 55 -19.17 -3.95 6.89
N ASN A 56 -17.85 -3.91 7.12
CA ASN A 56 -17.06 -2.67 7.01
C ASN A 56 -17.69 -1.50 7.81
N SER A 57 -18.21 -1.78 9.01
CA SER A 57 -18.84 -0.80 9.89
C SER A 57 -17.96 -0.56 11.10
N TYR A 58 -17.66 0.69 11.41
CA TYR A 58 -16.79 1.10 12.50
C TYR A 58 -16.97 2.59 12.82
N VAL A 59 -16.48 2.99 13.99
CA VAL A 59 -16.35 4.40 14.38
C VAL A 59 -14.87 4.71 14.48
N MET A 60 -14.44 5.80 13.89
CA MET A 60 -13.06 6.26 13.97
C MET A 60 -12.98 7.73 14.34
N MET A 61 -11.91 8.09 15.04
CA MET A 61 -11.53 9.48 15.22
C MET A 61 -10.72 9.89 14.00
N GLN A 62 -11.11 10.97 13.32
CA GLN A 62 -10.36 11.48 12.18
C GLN A 62 -10.22 12.99 12.22
N GLN A 63 -9.03 13.47 11.89
CA GLN A 63 -8.73 14.87 11.65
C GLN A 63 -8.22 15.02 10.23
N ARG A 64 -8.74 16.02 9.51
CA ARG A 64 -8.15 16.49 8.26
C ARG A 64 -7.41 17.80 8.53
N SER A 65 -6.15 17.87 8.11
CA SER A 65 -5.33 19.08 8.14
C SER A 65 -5.07 19.53 6.71
N CYS A 66 -5.41 20.77 6.41
CA CYS A 66 -5.24 21.41 5.10
C CYS A 66 -5.42 22.92 5.29
N PHE A 67 -5.08 23.72 4.32
CA PHE A 67 -5.48 25.13 4.27
C PHE A 67 -6.97 25.23 3.91
N CYS A 68 -7.83 24.79 4.84
CA CYS A 68 -9.27 24.65 4.62
C CYS A 68 -10.06 24.91 5.91
N PRO A 69 -11.34 25.29 5.83
CA PRO A 69 -12.19 25.41 7.01
C PRO A 69 -12.43 24.05 7.68
N ASN A 70 -12.91 24.11 8.95
CA ASN A 70 -13.26 22.93 9.76
C ASN A 70 -12.09 22.01 10.13
N GLY A 71 -10.98 22.60 10.55
CA GLY A 71 -9.94 21.89 11.31
C GLY A 71 -10.51 21.32 12.61
N GLY A 72 -9.88 20.27 13.13
CA GLY A 72 -10.26 19.65 14.41
C GLY A 72 -10.45 18.14 14.28
N LEU A 73 -10.71 17.51 15.43
CA LEU A 73 -10.93 16.08 15.53
C LEU A 73 -12.43 15.77 15.45
N TYR A 74 -12.78 14.79 14.66
CA TYR A 74 -14.15 14.35 14.48
C TYR A 74 -14.30 12.86 14.74
N GLU A 75 -15.41 12.50 15.37
CA GLU A 75 -15.89 11.14 15.41
C GLU A 75 -16.65 10.84 14.12
N VAL A 76 -16.13 9.93 13.32
CA VAL A 76 -16.66 9.56 12.01
C VAL A 76 -17.25 8.16 12.09
N THR A 77 -18.55 8.04 11.87
CA THR A 77 -19.26 6.76 11.82
C THR A 77 -19.34 6.26 10.39
N VAL A 78 -18.86 5.06 10.16
CA VAL A 78 -18.89 4.36 8.89
C VAL A 78 -19.80 3.14 8.99
N VAL A 79 -20.71 2.99 8.05
CA VAL A 79 -21.59 1.82 7.91
C VAL A 79 -21.50 1.31 6.49
N ASN A 80 -21.22 0.02 6.32
CA ASN A 80 -21.05 -0.60 4.99
C ASN A 80 -20.05 0.18 4.09
N ASN A 81 -18.93 0.63 4.68
CA ASN A 81 -17.91 1.44 4.03
C ASN A 81 -18.39 2.82 3.53
N VAL A 82 -19.48 3.33 4.07
CA VAL A 82 -20.02 4.67 3.76
C VAL A 82 -20.02 5.50 5.05
N ILE A 83 -19.55 6.76 4.96
CA ILE A 83 -19.66 7.70 6.08
C ILE A 83 -21.14 8.10 6.23
N VAL A 84 -21.68 7.88 7.40
CA VAL A 84 -23.08 8.18 7.74
C VAL A 84 -23.21 9.27 8.80
N ARG A 85 -22.12 9.63 9.47
CA ARG A 85 -22.08 10.71 10.47
C ARG A 85 -20.65 11.22 10.62
N ALA A 86 -20.50 12.51 10.86
CA ALA A 86 -19.28 13.13 11.34
C ALA A 86 -19.64 14.15 12.42
N ARG A 87 -19.10 13.98 13.64
CA ARG A 87 -19.40 14.79 14.82
C ARG A 87 -18.12 15.45 15.32
N ASN A 88 -18.15 16.75 15.50
CA ASN A 88 -17.03 17.48 16.07
C ASN A 88 -16.88 17.17 17.56
N THR A 89 -15.70 16.69 17.97
CA THR A 89 -15.50 16.25 19.36
C THR A 89 -15.37 17.40 20.37
N ALA A 90 -15.06 18.60 19.91
CA ALA A 90 -14.92 19.77 20.80
C ALA A 90 -16.26 20.47 21.06
N THR A 91 -17.17 20.47 20.07
CA THR A 91 -18.45 21.18 20.15
C THR A 91 -19.64 20.25 20.29
N ASP A 92 -19.44 18.95 20.16
CA ASP A 92 -20.47 17.91 20.18
C ASP A 92 -21.53 18.04 19.07
N ALA A 93 -21.23 18.83 18.04
CA ALA A 93 -22.12 19.12 16.93
C ALA A 93 -21.89 18.20 15.76
N ASP A 94 -22.96 17.71 15.15
CA ASP A 94 -22.90 16.97 13.89
C ASP A 94 -22.63 17.91 12.71
N LEU A 95 -21.78 17.47 11.79
CA LEU A 95 -21.59 18.17 10.53
C LEU A 95 -22.70 17.84 9.53
N PRO A 96 -23.13 18.83 8.74
CA PRO A 96 -24.00 18.59 7.59
C PRO A 96 -23.40 17.54 6.64
N SER A 97 -24.23 16.68 6.07
CA SER A 97 -23.78 15.59 5.18
C SER A 97 -22.96 16.07 3.97
N ALA A 98 -23.23 17.27 3.48
CA ALA A 98 -22.43 17.90 2.41
C ALA A 98 -20.94 18.08 2.77
N GLN A 99 -20.59 18.10 4.06
CA GLN A 99 -19.23 18.25 4.54
C GLN A 99 -18.54 16.92 4.83
N TRP A 100 -19.24 15.79 4.77
CA TRP A 100 -18.64 14.47 5.00
C TRP A 100 -17.61 14.09 3.93
N VAL A 101 -17.65 14.72 2.76
CA VAL A 101 -16.66 14.59 1.69
C VAL A 101 -15.23 14.94 2.12
N TRP A 102 -15.06 15.62 3.25
CA TRP A 102 -13.75 15.96 3.80
C TRP A 102 -13.09 14.80 4.55
N PHE A 103 -13.84 13.79 4.91
CA PHE A 103 -13.33 12.60 5.60
C PHE A 103 -13.16 11.44 4.63
N ARG A 104 -12.42 10.45 5.08
CA ARG A 104 -12.13 9.24 4.30
C ARG A 104 -12.46 8.00 5.12
N THR A 105 -13.12 7.03 4.53
CA THR A 105 -13.17 5.67 5.09
C THR A 105 -11.77 5.05 5.05
N VAL A 106 -11.55 3.96 5.78
CA VAL A 106 -10.27 3.24 5.74
C VAL A 106 -9.94 2.78 4.32
N SER A 107 -10.93 2.30 3.57
CA SER A 107 -10.73 1.91 2.16
C SER A 107 -10.28 3.11 1.31
N GLN A 108 -10.90 4.26 1.48
CA GLN A 108 -10.53 5.48 0.77
C GLN A 108 -9.12 5.98 1.16
N LEU A 109 -8.72 5.85 2.45
CA LEU A 109 -7.37 6.18 2.85
C LEU A 109 -6.33 5.28 2.16
N PHE A 110 -6.59 3.99 2.04
CA PHE A 110 -5.74 3.09 1.26
C PHE A 110 -5.70 3.47 -0.23
N ASP A 111 -6.82 3.89 -0.81
CA ASP A 111 -6.89 4.36 -2.19
C ASP A 111 -6.09 5.66 -2.42
N GLU A 112 -6.12 6.59 -1.45
CA GLU A 112 -5.29 7.80 -1.48
C GLU A 112 -3.81 7.44 -1.49
N VAL A 113 -3.35 6.57 -0.58
CA VAL A 113 -1.95 6.11 -0.55
C VAL A 113 -1.56 5.42 -1.86
N ARG A 114 -2.39 4.49 -2.33
CA ARG A 114 -2.14 3.76 -3.59
C ARG A 114 -2.07 4.71 -4.79
N SER A 115 -2.91 5.74 -4.79
CA SER A 115 -2.89 6.78 -5.84
C SER A 115 -1.65 7.66 -5.78
N ALA A 116 -1.26 8.05 -4.56
CA ALA A 116 -0.08 8.87 -4.33
C ALA A 116 1.23 8.15 -4.73
N LEU A 117 1.33 6.83 -4.45
CA LEU A 117 2.48 6.00 -4.83
C LEU A 117 2.67 5.83 -6.36
N ARG A 118 1.71 6.27 -7.17
CA ARG A 118 1.83 6.30 -8.64
C ARG A 118 2.34 7.63 -9.19
N LYS A 119 2.57 8.63 -8.33
CA LYS A 119 2.97 9.98 -8.72
C LYS A 119 4.14 10.42 -7.85
N ASP A 120 5.23 10.81 -8.49
CA ASP A 120 6.41 11.26 -7.76
C ASP A 120 6.11 12.50 -6.90
N GLY A 121 6.62 12.48 -5.68
CA GLY A 121 6.54 13.58 -4.73
C GLY A 121 5.18 13.81 -4.08
N VAL A 122 4.13 13.08 -4.46
CA VAL A 122 2.77 13.29 -3.90
C VAL A 122 2.63 12.68 -2.51
N LEU A 123 3.17 11.49 -2.25
CA LEU A 123 3.17 10.91 -0.90
C LEU A 123 4.30 11.53 -0.07
N ARG A 124 3.94 12.27 0.98
CA ARG A 124 4.91 12.84 1.93
C ARG A 124 5.21 11.88 3.08
N SER A 125 4.19 11.30 3.65
CA SER A 125 4.34 10.27 4.68
C SER A 125 3.08 9.43 4.84
N VAL A 126 3.27 8.19 5.30
CA VAL A 126 2.19 7.30 5.69
C VAL A 126 2.60 6.51 6.92
N ALA A 127 1.64 6.30 7.84
CA ALA A 127 1.79 5.40 8.96
C ALA A 127 0.55 4.52 9.10
N TYR A 128 0.74 3.31 9.65
CA TYR A 128 -0.32 2.34 9.81
C TYR A 128 -0.39 1.84 11.26
N ASP A 129 -1.60 1.50 11.70
CA ASP A 129 -1.79 0.79 12.96
C ASP A 129 -1.06 -0.56 12.92
N ARG A 130 -0.23 -0.83 13.93
CA ARG A 130 0.63 -2.02 13.93
C ARG A 130 -0.16 -3.33 14.03
N ALA A 131 -1.27 -3.31 14.76
CA ALA A 131 -2.08 -4.49 15.01
C ALA A 131 -3.12 -4.71 13.91
N ARG A 132 -3.82 -3.65 13.49
CA ARG A 132 -4.98 -3.73 12.61
C ARG A 132 -4.70 -3.27 11.18
N GLY A 133 -3.61 -2.54 10.95
CA GLY A 133 -3.17 -2.14 9.61
C GLY A 133 -3.85 -0.91 9.02
N PHE A 134 -4.91 -0.33 9.61
CA PHE A 134 -5.53 0.86 9.04
C PHE A 134 -4.56 2.06 9.03
N PRO A 135 -4.64 2.98 8.05
CA PRO A 135 -3.80 4.16 8.02
C PRO A 135 -4.08 5.09 9.20
N THR A 136 -3.06 5.36 10.03
CA THR A 136 -3.13 6.30 11.15
C THR A 136 -2.72 7.71 10.74
N THR A 137 -1.88 7.81 9.73
CA THR A 137 -1.47 9.08 9.12
C THR A 137 -1.35 8.87 7.61
N VAL A 138 -1.89 9.80 6.84
CA VAL A 138 -1.65 9.91 5.39
C VAL A 138 -1.40 11.38 5.10
N SER A 139 -0.19 11.75 4.68
CA SER A 139 0.19 13.12 4.31
C SER A 139 0.52 13.17 2.83
N LEU A 140 -0.13 14.05 2.13
CA LEU A 140 -0.09 14.21 0.68
C LEU A 140 0.27 15.65 0.31
N ASP A 141 0.97 15.78 -0.78
CA ASP A 141 1.25 17.04 -1.46
C ASP A 141 0.78 16.85 -2.92
N PRO A 142 -0.48 17.14 -3.22
CA PRO A 142 -1.08 16.85 -4.53
C PRO A 142 -0.38 17.55 -5.70
N VAL A 143 0.19 18.74 -5.46
CA VAL A 143 0.90 19.54 -6.45
C VAL A 143 2.21 20.06 -5.86
N PRO A 144 3.32 19.30 -5.91
CA PRO A 144 4.56 19.60 -5.17
C PRO A 144 5.18 20.99 -5.41
N GLN A 145 4.71 21.75 -6.38
CA GLN A 145 5.14 23.12 -6.67
C GLN A 145 4.13 24.19 -6.22
N ALA A 146 2.95 23.78 -5.76
CA ALA A 146 1.96 24.71 -5.20
C ALA A 146 2.28 25.01 -3.74
N ILE A 147 1.69 26.08 -3.22
CA ILE A 147 1.76 26.48 -1.82
C ILE A 147 0.38 26.22 -1.21
N ASP A 148 0.36 25.64 -0.01
CA ASP A 148 -0.86 25.43 0.79
C ASP A 148 -1.88 24.43 0.22
N ASP A 149 -1.43 23.47 -0.62
CA ASP A 149 -2.29 22.39 -1.12
C ASP A 149 -2.10 21.04 -0.40
N GLU A 150 -1.21 21.01 0.60
CA GLU A 150 -0.97 19.83 1.40
C GLU A 150 -2.22 19.40 2.17
N ILE A 151 -2.43 18.10 2.21
CA ILE A 151 -3.52 17.46 2.92
C ILE A 151 -2.96 16.36 3.82
N ALA A 152 -3.34 16.39 5.10
CA ALA A 152 -3.06 15.26 5.98
C ALA A 152 -4.36 14.73 6.61
N TYR A 153 -4.46 13.40 6.65
CA TYR A 153 -5.47 12.67 7.41
C TYR A 153 -4.79 12.00 8.60
N LEU A 154 -5.27 12.29 9.80
CA LEU A 154 -4.87 11.62 11.02
C LEU A 154 -6.05 10.80 11.54
N THR A 155 -5.82 9.52 11.80
CA THR A 155 -6.82 8.58 12.35
C THR A 155 -6.25 7.95 13.62
N PRO A 156 -6.27 8.68 14.77
CA PRO A 156 -5.62 8.22 15.98
C PRO A 156 -6.27 7.00 16.63
N SER A 157 -7.53 6.76 16.36
CA SER A 157 -8.23 5.58 16.87
C SER A 157 -9.36 5.12 15.96
N LEU A 158 -9.68 3.83 16.06
CA LEU A 158 -10.78 3.19 15.36
C LEU A 158 -11.33 2.07 16.25
N ASN A 159 -12.67 2.01 16.37
CA ASN A 159 -13.38 0.97 17.09
C ASN A 159 -14.40 0.31 16.17
N PHE A 160 -14.46 -1.01 16.18
CA PHE A 160 -15.49 -1.73 15.46
C PHE A 160 -16.84 -1.51 16.15
N SER A 161 -17.85 -1.16 15.36
CA SER A 161 -19.23 -1.12 15.86
C SER A 161 -19.70 -2.55 16.13
N PRO A 162 -20.41 -2.78 17.23
CA PRO A 162 -20.97 -4.10 17.53
C PRO A 162 -22.00 -4.55 16.50
#